data_855bf8c29db8b370b4773330b027efb0
#
_entry.id   855bf8c29db8b370b4773330b027efb0
#
_cell.length_a   1.000
_cell.length_b   1.000
_cell.length_c   1.000
_cell.angle_alpha   90.00
_cell.angle_beta   90.00
_cell.angle_gamma   90.00
#
_symmetry.space_group_name_H-M   'P 1'
#
loop_
_entity.id
_entity.type
_entity.pdbx_description
1 polymer ?
#
loop_
_entity_poly.entity_id
_entity_poly.type
_entity_poly.pdbx_seq_one_letter_code
_entity_poly.pdbx_strand_id
1 'polypeptide(L)'
;MKYSDITKLKYLAQDKNSRSANPAIVRNSTVFFKSMQELINHENLVKKGSEVSFYEYGRAGSQTTIALQNFITELELGYRTFLTSTGFGAVSLAIMSICRPGDEIIVTDAVYAPTRVITSKLLKDFNVKTHFYNPEDLRTLEKRINKKTKMIFVENPGSNTFEFQDLGKIIKLAKKRKIITAIDNTWGTPLFIKPLKLGFDMSISSGTKYLSGHSDVMLGTLCVNKKVYEKVKFCNKLLGYRASPDDAYLVLSLIHI
;
A
#
# COMPACT_ATOMS: atom_id res chain seq x y z
N MET A 1 3.58 -5.73 -25.40
CA MET A 1 4.26 -6.95 -24.92
C MET A 1 4.14 -7.02 -23.40
N LYS A 2 3.68 -8.16 -22.85
CA LYS A 2 3.55 -8.31 -21.39
C LYS A 2 4.87 -8.88 -20.87
N TYR A 3 5.69 -8.08 -20.23
CA TYR A 3 6.96 -8.52 -19.67
C TYR A 3 6.76 -9.51 -18.51
N SER A 4 7.69 -10.44 -18.34
CA SER A 4 7.78 -11.27 -17.13
C SER A 4 8.09 -10.39 -15.90
N ASP A 5 7.80 -10.86 -14.69
CA ASP A 5 8.09 -10.09 -13.47
C ASP A 5 9.61 -9.82 -13.33
N ILE A 6 10.46 -10.78 -13.73
CA ILE A 6 11.92 -10.58 -13.77
C ILE A 6 12.32 -9.47 -14.75
N THR A 7 11.67 -9.41 -15.93
CA THR A 7 11.92 -8.35 -16.91
C THR A 7 11.45 -6.98 -16.37
N LYS A 8 10.32 -6.94 -15.66
CA LYS A 8 9.82 -5.72 -15.01
C LYS A 8 10.81 -5.19 -13.98
N LEU A 9 11.38 -6.08 -13.15
CA LEU A 9 12.42 -5.71 -12.20
C LEU A 9 13.61 -5.00 -12.85
N LYS A 10 13.91 -5.29 -14.11
CA LYS A 10 15.06 -4.70 -14.83
C LYS A 10 14.77 -3.40 -15.57
N TYR A 11 13.53 -3.17 -16.01
CA TYR A 11 13.23 -2.12 -17.01
C TYR A 11 12.22 -1.06 -16.59
N LEU A 12 11.35 -1.33 -15.63
CA LEU A 12 10.23 -0.43 -15.32
C LEU A 12 10.63 0.88 -14.63
N ALA A 13 11.77 0.93 -13.97
CA ALA A 13 12.20 2.14 -13.28
C ALA A 13 13.23 2.97 -14.07
N GLN A 14 13.52 2.62 -15.33
CA GLN A 14 14.41 3.41 -16.15
C GLN A 14 13.79 4.77 -16.48
N ASP A 15 14.55 5.84 -16.25
CA ASP A 15 14.20 7.16 -16.78
C ASP A 15 14.40 7.15 -18.30
N LYS A 16 13.32 7.25 -19.05
CA LYS A 16 13.33 7.26 -20.52
C LYS A 16 14.12 8.43 -21.13
N ASN A 17 14.39 9.47 -20.33
CA ASN A 17 15.15 10.65 -20.74
C ASN A 17 16.63 10.60 -20.34
N SER A 18 17.03 9.56 -19.61
CA SER A 18 18.40 9.32 -19.17
C SER A 18 18.97 8.05 -19.80
N ARG A 19 20.27 8.05 -20.10
CA ARG A 19 21.00 6.83 -20.49
C ARG A 19 21.47 6.01 -19.28
N SER A 20 21.19 6.49 -18.06
CA SER A 20 21.48 5.78 -16.82
C SER A 20 20.51 4.61 -16.63
N ALA A 21 21.01 3.48 -16.12
CA ALA A 21 20.16 2.36 -15.71
C ALA A 21 19.28 2.72 -14.50
N ASN A 22 19.75 3.64 -13.66
CA ASN A 22 19.05 4.07 -12.46
C ASN A 22 18.28 5.36 -12.70
N PRO A 23 17.10 5.57 -12.06
CA PRO A 23 16.39 6.83 -12.09
C PRO A 23 17.19 7.94 -11.40
N ALA A 24 16.91 9.19 -11.72
CA ALA A 24 17.48 10.32 -11.00
C ALA A 24 16.87 10.44 -9.60
N ILE A 25 17.67 10.89 -8.61
CA ILE A 25 17.16 11.29 -7.31
C ILE A 25 16.68 12.73 -7.39
N VAL A 26 15.37 12.94 -7.29
CA VAL A 26 14.76 14.27 -7.32
C VAL A 26 14.23 14.62 -5.93
N ARG A 27 14.95 15.49 -5.22
CA ARG A 27 14.53 16.07 -3.94
C ARG A 27 13.86 17.41 -4.23
N ASN A 28 12.62 17.57 -3.78
CA ASN A 28 11.86 18.80 -3.98
C ASN A 28 10.95 19.12 -2.79
N SER A 29 10.69 20.40 -2.60
CA SER A 29 9.56 20.89 -1.81
C SER A 29 8.61 21.66 -2.72
N THR A 30 9.04 22.79 -3.27
CA THR A 30 8.30 23.61 -4.21
C THR A 30 8.60 23.17 -5.64
N VAL A 31 7.58 23.15 -6.48
CA VAL A 31 7.70 22.87 -7.91
C VAL A 31 7.27 24.11 -8.69
N PHE A 32 8.09 24.52 -9.65
CA PHE A 32 7.80 25.68 -10.50
C PHE A 32 7.01 25.25 -11.74
N PHE A 33 5.99 26.03 -12.06
CA PHE A 33 5.24 25.94 -13.31
C PHE A 33 5.67 27.07 -14.24
N LYS A 34 5.73 26.79 -15.53
CA LYS A 34 6.10 27.78 -16.54
C LYS A 34 5.05 28.88 -16.70
N SER A 35 3.80 28.59 -16.38
CA SER A 35 2.67 29.50 -16.48
C SER A 35 1.50 29.08 -15.60
N MET A 36 0.58 30.01 -15.30
CA MET A 36 -0.69 29.69 -14.65
C MET A 36 -1.52 28.68 -15.46
N GLN A 37 -1.46 28.72 -16.76
CA GLN A 37 -2.18 27.77 -17.62
C GLN A 37 -1.65 26.34 -17.42
N GLU A 38 -0.33 26.17 -17.28
CA GLU A 38 0.28 24.86 -16.99
C GLU A 38 -0.17 24.33 -15.63
N LEU A 39 -0.21 25.18 -14.60
CA LEU A 39 -0.73 24.81 -13.27
C LEU A 39 -2.18 24.36 -13.34
N ILE A 40 -3.06 25.13 -13.98
CA ILE A 40 -4.48 24.81 -14.12
C ILE A 40 -4.66 23.47 -14.86
N ASN A 41 -3.92 23.27 -15.94
CA ASN A 41 -3.96 22.03 -16.70
C ASN A 41 -3.50 20.83 -15.86
N HIS A 42 -2.43 20.99 -15.11
CA HIS A 42 -1.92 19.96 -14.19
C HIS A 42 -2.95 19.61 -13.10
N GLU A 43 -3.53 20.62 -12.44
CA GLU A 43 -4.59 20.39 -11.43
C GLU A 43 -5.79 19.63 -12.02
N ASN A 44 -6.18 19.96 -13.25
CA ASN A 44 -7.27 19.27 -13.92
C ASN A 44 -6.95 17.81 -14.21
N LEU A 45 -5.71 17.46 -14.57
CA LEU A 45 -5.24 16.09 -14.74
C LEU A 45 -5.30 15.34 -13.40
N VAL A 46 -4.79 15.94 -12.33
CA VAL A 46 -4.82 15.36 -10.98
C VAL A 46 -6.25 15.13 -10.49
N LYS A 47 -7.16 16.11 -10.71
CA LYS A 47 -8.59 15.98 -10.37
C LYS A 47 -9.27 14.83 -11.13
N LYS A 48 -8.93 14.64 -12.40
CA LYS A 48 -9.43 13.53 -13.24
C LYS A 48 -8.83 12.16 -12.86
N GLY A 49 -7.87 12.11 -11.94
CA GLY A 49 -7.17 10.89 -11.57
C GLY A 49 -6.20 10.39 -12.64
N SER A 50 -5.81 11.25 -13.57
CA SER A 50 -4.81 10.94 -14.60
C SER A 50 -3.43 10.71 -13.97
N GLU A 51 -2.58 9.96 -14.66
CA GLU A 51 -1.18 9.84 -14.27
C GLU A 51 -0.46 11.16 -14.53
N VAL A 52 0.36 11.57 -13.57
CA VAL A 52 1.20 12.76 -13.67
C VAL A 52 2.67 12.36 -13.47
N SER A 53 3.57 13.04 -14.15
CA SER A 53 5.01 12.82 -14.04
C SER A 53 5.66 13.55 -12.88
N PHE A 54 4.94 14.47 -12.25
CA PHE A 54 5.36 15.23 -11.07
C PHE A 54 4.13 15.70 -10.29
N TYR A 55 4.32 16.14 -9.06
CA TYR A 55 3.30 16.78 -8.24
C TYR A 55 3.66 18.25 -8.00
N GLU A 56 2.63 19.04 -7.71
CA GLU A 56 2.74 20.48 -7.47
C GLU A 56 3.54 20.84 -6.20
N TYR A 57 3.72 19.88 -5.30
CA TYR A 57 4.45 20.09 -4.05
C TYR A 57 5.07 18.78 -3.54
N GLY A 58 6.28 18.86 -3.01
CA GLY A 58 7.05 17.68 -2.56
C GLY A 58 6.39 16.80 -1.50
N ARG A 59 5.41 17.32 -0.73
CA ARG A 59 4.62 16.50 0.19
C ARG A 59 3.79 15.44 -0.56
N ALA A 60 3.37 15.72 -1.78
CA ALA A 60 2.66 14.74 -2.61
C ALA A 60 3.61 13.72 -3.26
N GLY A 61 4.90 14.03 -3.35
CA GLY A 61 5.93 13.18 -3.89
C GLY A 61 6.88 13.91 -4.85
N SER A 62 7.84 13.16 -5.39
CA SER A 62 8.79 13.57 -6.40
C SER A 62 8.78 12.63 -7.59
N GLN A 63 9.47 12.94 -8.66
CA GLN A 63 9.64 12.04 -9.80
C GLN A 63 10.19 10.67 -9.38
N THR A 64 11.15 10.64 -8.44
CA THR A 64 11.73 9.40 -7.90
C THR A 64 10.67 8.56 -7.16
N THR A 65 9.87 9.19 -6.30
CA THR A 65 8.81 8.46 -5.56
C THR A 65 7.69 7.99 -6.49
N ILE A 66 7.35 8.77 -7.53
CA ILE A 66 6.38 8.36 -8.56
C ILE A 66 6.89 7.14 -9.32
N ALA A 67 8.17 7.09 -9.68
CA ALA A 67 8.76 5.94 -10.34
C ALA A 67 8.59 4.66 -9.50
N LEU A 68 8.87 4.73 -8.19
CA LEU A 68 8.65 3.60 -7.28
C LEU A 68 7.17 3.23 -7.14
N GLN A 69 6.28 4.23 -7.02
CA GLN A 69 4.83 3.97 -6.95
C GLN A 69 4.34 3.21 -8.19
N ASN A 70 4.74 3.65 -9.38
CA ASN A 70 4.34 3.01 -10.64
C ASN A 70 4.92 1.60 -10.74
N PHE A 71 6.19 1.43 -10.36
CA PHE A 71 6.85 0.13 -10.34
C PHE A 71 6.11 -0.88 -9.44
N ILE A 72 5.84 -0.53 -8.18
CA ILE A 72 5.12 -1.40 -7.24
C ILE A 72 3.69 -1.65 -7.73
N THR A 73 3.01 -0.64 -8.28
CA THR A 73 1.66 -0.78 -8.82
C THR A 73 1.60 -1.85 -9.91
N GLU A 74 2.56 -1.84 -10.83
CA GLU A 74 2.61 -2.83 -11.90
C GLU A 74 3.00 -4.22 -11.38
N LEU A 75 3.93 -4.29 -10.43
CA LEU A 75 4.37 -5.54 -9.83
C LEU A 75 3.23 -6.23 -9.05
N GLU A 76 2.44 -5.46 -8.31
CA GLU A 76 1.28 -5.92 -7.55
C GLU A 76 0.03 -6.15 -8.43
N LEU A 77 0.06 -5.73 -9.70
CA LEU A 77 -1.11 -5.67 -10.59
C LEU A 77 -2.27 -4.86 -9.99
N GLY A 78 -1.92 -3.77 -9.31
CA GLY A 78 -2.85 -2.87 -8.64
C GLY A 78 -3.35 -1.73 -9.51
N TYR A 79 -4.11 -0.81 -8.90
CA TYR A 79 -4.54 0.42 -9.55
C TYR A 79 -3.59 1.59 -9.25
N ARG A 80 -3.19 1.75 -7.98
CA ARG A 80 -2.22 2.76 -7.52
C ARG A 80 -1.52 2.31 -6.24
N THR A 81 -0.31 2.80 -6.05
CA THR A 81 0.49 2.60 -4.83
C THR A 81 0.71 3.93 -4.11
N PHE A 82 0.57 3.93 -2.80
CA PHE A 82 0.96 5.01 -1.91
C PHE A 82 2.23 4.60 -1.17
N LEU A 83 3.13 5.56 -0.96
CA LEU A 83 4.34 5.37 -0.19
C LEU A 83 4.22 6.08 1.16
N THR A 84 4.74 5.44 2.19
CA THR A 84 4.83 5.98 3.54
C THR A 84 6.25 5.86 4.06
N SER A 85 6.61 6.63 5.07
CA SER A 85 7.95 6.61 5.65
C SER A 85 8.29 5.32 6.39
N THR A 86 7.30 4.48 6.68
CA THR A 86 7.49 3.19 7.38
C THR A 86 6.44 2.18 6.93
N GLY A 87 6.73 0.88 7.02
CA GLY A 87 5.74 -0.17 6.78
C GLY A 87 4.51 -0.02 7.69
N PHE A 88 4.73 0.36 8.96
CA PHE A 88 3.62 0.60 9.89
C PHE A 88 2.77 1.83 9.51
N GLY A 89 3.36 2.85 8.87
CA GLY A 89 2.62 3.95 8.28
C GLY A 89 1.66 3.49 7.19
N ALA A 90 2.04 2.50 6.38
CA ALA A 90 1.17 1.92 5.36
C ALA A 90 0.00 1.12 5.98
N VAL A 91 0.26 0.38 7.07
CA VAL A 91 -0.79 -0.28 7.87
C VAL A 91 -1.78 0.74 8.42
N SER A 92 -1.27 1.79 9.06
CA SER A 92 -2.10 2.87 9.64
C SER A 92 -2.93 3.56 8.56
N LEU A 93 -2.34 3.88 7.41
CA LEU A 93 -3.04 4.49 6.27
C LEU A 93 -4.18 3.59 5.77
N ALA A 94 -3.94 2.29 5.60
CA ALA A 94 -4.95 1.34 5.14
C ALA A 94 -6.16 1.33 6.09
N ILE A 95 -5.93 1.22 7.40
CA ILE A 95 -6.98 1.16 8.42
C ILE A 95 -7.74 2.50 8.51
N MET A 96 -7.01 3.61 8.65
CA MET A 96 -7.59 4.94 8.81
C MET A 96 -8.36 5.42 7.58
N SER A 97 -8.04 4.90 6.40
CA SER A 97 -8.77 5.23 5.17
C SER A 97 -10.17 4.62 5.11
N ILE A 98 -10.44 3.55 5.85
CA ILE A 98 -11.69 2.78 5.76
C ILE A 98 -12.51 2.87 7.04
N CYS A 99 -11.90 2.63 8.20
CA CYS A 99 -12.62 2.56 9.48
C CYS A 99 -12.98 3.95 10.00
N ARG A 100 -14.21 4.08 10.51
CA ARG A 100 -14.78 5.31 11.08
C ARG A 100 -15.34 4.98 12.47
N PRO A 101 -15.56 5.99 13.34
CA PRO A 101 -16.20 5.78 14.64
C PRO A 101 -17.52 5.00 14.53
N GLY A 102 -17.65 3.94 15.32
CA GLY A 102 -18.79 3.03 15.29
C GLY A 102 -18.64 1.82 14.38
N ASP A 103 -17.60 1.77 13.54
CA ASP A 103 -17.27 0.60 12.70
C ASP A 103 -16.56 -0.51 13.50
N GLU A 104 -16.51 -1.70 12.89
CA GLU A 104 -15.75 -2.83 13.40
C GLU A 104 -14.75 -3.35 12.37
N ILE A 105 -13.55 -3.73 12.84
CA ILE A 105 -12.51 -4.37 12.07
C ILE A 105 -12.24 -5.77 12.60
N ILE A 106 -12.03 -6.73 11.71
CA ILE A 106 -11.63 -8.10 12.08
C ILE A 106 -10.19 -8.30 11.60
N VAL A 107 -9.32 -8.73 12.52
CA VAL A 107 -7.88 -8.84 12.31
C VAL A 107 -7.44 -10.26 12.61
N THR A 108 -6.53 -10.81 11.81
CA THR A 108 -5.93 -12.11 12.13
C THR A 108 -5.19 -12.06 13.47
N ASP A 109 -5.29 -13.11 14.26
CA ASP A 109 -4.58 -13.18 15.54
C ASP A 109 -3.05 -13.32 15.37
N ALA A 110 -2.61 -13.82 14.22
CA ALA A 110 -1.20 -13.93 13.83
C ALA A 110 -0.62 -12.62 13.20
N VAL A 111 -1.20 -11.46 13.51
CA VAL A 111 -0.76 -10.18 12.96
C VAL A 111 0.47 -9.62 13.68
N TYR A 112 1.27 -8.83 12.96
CA TYR A 112 2.41 -8.07 13.48
C TYR A 112 2.06 -7.32 14.78
N ALA A 113 2.92 -7.40 15.79
CA ALA A 113 2.62 -6.88 17.13
C ALA A 113 2.20 -5.39 17.15
N PRO A 114 2.85 -4.45 16.46
CA PRO A 114 2.38 -3.07 16.37
C PRO A 114 1.00 -2.93 15.71
N THR A 115 0.66 -3.75 14.72
CA THR A 115 -0.69 -3.78 14.13
C THR A 115 -1.73 -4.22 15.14
N ARG A 116 -1.40 -5.19 16.01
CA ARG A 116 -2.25 -5.58 17.14
C ARG A 116 -2.45 -4.41 18.10
N VAL A 117 -1.38 -3.68 18.42
CA VAL A 117 -1.44 -2.55 19.36
C VAL A 117 -2.31 -1.41 18.81
N ILE A 118 -2.11 -0.98 17.55
CA ILE A 118 -2.94 0.08 16.97
C ILE A 118 -4.41 -0.31 16.93
N THR A 119 -4.71 -1.55 16.54
CA THR A 119 -6.08 -2.02 16.40
C THR A 119 -6.77 -2.23 17.74
N SER A 120 -6.07 -2.72 18.77
CA SER A 120 -6.67 -2.99 20.07
C SER A 120 -6.70 -1.79 21.03
N LYS A 121 -5.79 -0.82 20.87
CA LYS A 121 -5.67 0.36 21.74
C LYS A 121 -6.15 1.63 21.04
N LEU A 122 -5.39 2.14 20.06
CA LEU A 122 -5.68 3.43 19.42
C LEU A 122 -7.06 3.46 18.75
N LEU A 123 -7.43 2.42 18.02
CA LEU A 123 -8.75 2.37 17.36
C LEU A 123 -9.91 2.35 18.36
N LYS A 124 -9.69 1.78 19.55
CA LYS A 124 -10.69 1.81 20.64
C LYS A 124 -10.99 3.24 21.06
N ASP A 125 -9.96 4.11 21.17
CA ASP A 125 -10.12 5.51 21.54
C ASP A 125 -10.88 6.30 20.45
N PHE A 126 -10.81 5.85 19.20
CA PHE A 126 -11.61 6.37 18.09
C PHE A 126 -12.97 5.68 17.92
N ASN A 127 -13.41 4.92 18.92
CA ASN A 127 -14.67 4.18 18.88
C ASN A 127 -14.79 3.21 17.68
N VAL A 128 -13.67 2.57 17.30
CA VAL A 128 -13.63 1.47 16.34
C VAL A 128 -13.34 0.18 17.08
N LYS A 129 -14.23 -0.80 16.98
CA LYS A 129 -14.09 -2.07 17.68
C LYS A 129 -13.28 -3.07 16.87
N THR A 130 -12.29 -3.70 17.51
CA THR A 130 -11.46 -4.75 16.91
C THR A 130 -11.88 -6.12 17.41
N HIS A 131 -11.95 -7.08 16.49
CA HIS A 131 -12.11 -8.50 16.78
C HIS A 131 -10.94 -9.28 16.19
N PHE A 132 -10.35 -10.16 16.95
CA PHE A 132 -9.33 -11.09 16.46
C PHE A 132 -9.94 -12.44 16.11
N TYR A 133 -9.44 -13.08 15.04
CA TYR A 133 -9.83 -14.42 14.64
C TYR A 133 -8.63 -15.35 14.54
N ASN A 134 -8.85 -16.64 14.78
CA ASN A 134 -7.81 -17.65 14.65
C ASN A 134 -7.50 -17.91 13.17
N PRO A 135 -6.23 -17.70 12.71
CA PRO A 135 -5.83 -17.91 11.32
C PRO A 135 -6.01 -19.34 10.82
N GLU A 136 -5.95 -20.33 11.71
CA GLU A 136 -6.11 -21.75 11.39
C GLU A 136 -7.57 -22.20 11.35
N ASP A 137 -8.49 -21.41 11.94
CA ASP A 137 -9.94 -21.72 11.92
C ASP A 137 -10.78 -20.52 11.43
N LEU A 138 -11.03 -20.48 10.13
CA LEU A 138 -11.82 -19.41 9.50
C LEU A 138 -13.29 -19.35 9.96
N ARG A 139 -13.80 -20.38 10.66
CA ARG A 139 -15.12 -20.29 11.29
C ARG A 139 -15.15 -19.22 12.38
N THR A 140 -14.00 -18.96 13.02
CA THR A 140 -13.86 -17.88 14.01
C THR A 140 -13.95 -16.50 13.36
N LEU A 141 -13.44 -16.33 12.13
CA LEU A 141 -13.63 -15.14 11.31
C LEU A 141 -15.12 -14.94 10.97
N GLU A 142 -15.76 -15.99 10.45
CA GLU A 142 -17.15 -15.91 10.00
C GLU A 142 -18.11 -15.53 11.13
N LYS A 143 -17.92 -16.08 12.33
CA LYS A 143 -18.69 -15.77 13.53
C LYS A 143 -18.57 -14.30 13.99
N ARG A 144 -17.47 -13.61 13.64
CA ARG A 144 -17.22 -12.21 14.03
C ARG A 144 -17.86 -11.20 13.08
N ILE A 145 -18.21 -11.62 11.85
CA ILE A 145 -18.76 -10.72 10.84
C ILE A 145 -20.18 -10.27 11.23
N ASN A 146 -20.40 -8.97 11.22
CA ASN A 146 -21.71 -8.36 11.44
C ASN A 146 -21.90 -7.10 10.55
N LYS A 147 -23.03 -6.38 10.71
CA LYS A 147 -23.37 -5.21 9.89
C LYS A 147 -22.40 -4.02 10.04
N LYS A 148 -21.67 -3.94 11.15
CA LYS A 148 -20.67 -2.90 11.42
C LYS A 148 -19.28 -3.25 10.90
N THR A 149 -19.04 -4.50 10.50
CA THR A 149 -17.74 -4.93 9.97
C THR A 149 -17.45 -4.23 8.64
N LYS A 150 -16.38 -3.42 8.59
CA LYS A 150 -15.95 -2.67 7.41
C LYS A 150 -14.67 -3.19 6.79
N MET A 151 -13.81 -3.81 7.58
CA MET A 151 -12.53 -4.33 7.11
C MET A 151 -12.21 -5.69 7.71
N ILE A 152 -11.61 -6.56 6.90
CA ILE A 152 -10.87 -7.75 7.32
C ILE A 152 -9.40 -7.48 7.01
N PHE A 153 -8.55 -7.50 8.04
CA PHE A 153 -7.12 -7.32 7.95
C PHE A 153 -6.41 -8.66 8.14
N VAL A 154 -5.61 -9.04 7.18
CA VAL A 154 -4.89 -10.32 7.11
C VAL A 154 -3.39 -10.07 7.12
N GLU A 155 -2.61 -10.98 7.66
CA GLU A 155 -1.18 -11.10 7.43
C GLU A 155 -0.90 -12.56 7.09
N ASN A 156 -0.23 -12.84 5.97
CA ASN A 156 -0.06 -14.21 5.49
C ASN A 156 1.27 -14.38 4.73
N PRO A 157 2.17 -15.27 5.20
CA PRO A 157 2.09 -16.00 6.47
C PRO A 157 2.03 -15.08 7.68
N GLY A 158 1.54 -15.60 8.81
CA GLY A 158 1.44 -14.89 10.07
C GLY A 158 2.78 -14.40 10.61
N SER A 159 2.76 -13.27 11.33
CA SER A 159 3.96 -12.69 11.93
C SER A 159 4.51 -13.59 13.03
N ASN A 160 5.79 -13.93 12.98
CA ASN A 160 6.55 -14.77 13.91
C ASN A 160 6.12 -16.25 13.99
N THR A 161 4.88 -16.57 13.80
CA THR A 161 4.30 -17.89 13.96
C THR A 161 4.05 -18.61 12.65
N PHE A 162 4.04 -17.87 11.53
CA PHE A 162 4.03 -18.36 10.15
C PHE A 162 2.82 -19.20 9.74
N GLU A 163 1.67 -19.06 10.39
CA GLU A 163 0.44 -19.73 9.96
C GLU A 163 0.02 -19.26 8.55
N PHE A 164 -0.39 -20.22 7.74
CA PHE A 164 -0.96 -19.95 6.43
C PHE A 164 -2.49 -20.00 6.46
N GLN A 165 -3.12 -19.03 5.82
CA GLN A 165 -4.57 -18.91 5.77
C GLN A 165 -5.08 -19.19 4.36
N ASP A 166 -6.30 -19.71 4.26
CA ASP A 166 -6.99 -19.84 2.96
C ASP A 166 -7.49 -18.47 2.48
N LEU A 167 -6.60 -17.74 1.81
CA LEU A 167 -6.89 -16.40 1.27
C LEU A 167 -8.10 -16.39 0.33
N GLY A 168 -8.30 -17.48 -0.42
CA GLY A 168 -9.42 -17.61 -1.34
C GLY A 168 -10.77 -17.65 -0.61
N LYS A 169 -10.86 -18.38 0.49
CA LYS A 169 -12.06 -18.40 1.34
C LYS A 169 -12.32 -17.05 1.98
N ILE A 170 -11.29 -16.39 2.51
CA ILE A 170 -11.40 -15.04 3.12
C ILE A 170 -11.98 -14.06 2.11
N ILE A 171 -11.43 -14.02 0.88
CA ILE A 171 -11.88 -13.14 -0.18
C ILE A 171 -13.34 -13.42 -0.58
N LYS A 172 -13.70 -14.70 -0.75
CA LYS A 172 -15.09 -15.08 -1.07
C LYS A 172 -16.07 -14.60 0.00
N LEU A 173 -15.71 -14.80 1.27
CA LEU A 173 -16.52 -14.38 2.42
C LEU A 173 -16.67 -12.85 2.46
N ALA A 174 -15.56 -12.12 2.32
CA ALA A 174 -15.55 -10.66 2.32
C ALA A 174 -16.39 -10.07 1.17
N LYS A 175 -16.26 -10.62 -0.05
CA LYS A 175 -17.03 -10.20 -1.22
C LYS A 175 -18.53 -10.40 -1.01
N LYS A 176 -18.95 -11.57 -0.50
CA LYS A 176 -20.36 -11.87 -0.17
C LYS A 176 -20.95 -10.86 0.81
N ARG A 177 -20.15 -10.34 1.73
CA ARG A 177 -20.55 -9.40 2.79
C ARG A 177 -20.24 -7.93 2.45
N LYS A 178 -19.64 -7.65 1.28
CA LYS A 178 -19.21 -6.31 0.83
C LYS A 178 -18.24 -5.64 1.80
N ILE A 179 -17.37 -6.42 2.44
CA ILE A 179 -16.36 -5.97 3.39
C ILE A 179 -15.05 -5.70 2.63
N ILE A 180 -14.33 -4.63 2.99
CA ILE A 180 -13.03 -4.30 2.44
C ILE A 180 -11.98 -5.24 3.02
N THR A 181 -11.04 -5.68 2.19
CA THR A 181 -9.94 -6.56 2.59
C THR A 181 -8.59 -5.88 2.44
N ALA A 182 -7.77 -5.98 3.48
CA ALA A 182 -6.36 -5.57 3.45
C ALA A 182 -5.49 -6.75 3.87
N ILE A 183 -4.32 -6.86 3.25
CA ILE A 183 -3.33 -7.89 3.62
C ILE A 183 -1.96 -7.24 3.78
N ASP A 184 -1.28 -7.54 4.88
CA ASP A 184 0.15 -7.36 4.99
C ASP A 184 0.84 -8.51 4.25
N ASN A 185 1.44 -8.19 3.11
CA ASN A 185 2.12 -9.11 2.22
C ASN A 185 3.64 -8.97 2.30
N THR A 186 4.15 -8.39 3.38
CA THR A 186 5.58 -8.13 3.55
C THR A 186 6.41 -9.40 3.38
N TRP A 187 5.97 -10.51 3.96
CA TRP A 187 6.64 -11.80 3.88
C TRP A 187 6.47 -12.48 2.50
N GLY A 188 5.25 -12.48 1.98
CA GLY A 188 4.93 -13.09 0.69
C GLY A 188 5.52 -12.35 -0.51
N THR A 189 5.77 -11.08 -0.41
CA THR A 189 6.19 -10.15 -1.47
C THR A 189 5.30 -10.21 -2.72
N PRO A 190 5.30 -9.20 -3.59
CA PRO A 190 4.53 -9.25 -4.84
C PRO A 190 5.08 -10.25 -5.88
N LEU A 191 6.24 -10.88 -5.62
CA LEU A 191 6.77 -11.92 -6.50
C LEU A 191 6.06 -13.26 -6.30
N PHE A 192 5.82 -13.65 -5.05
CA PHE A 192 5.23 -14.95 -4.72
C PHE A 192 3.72 -14.86 -4.55
N ILE A 193 3.20 -13.79 -3.94
CA ILE A 193 1.77 -13.59 -3.72
C ILE A 193 1.36 -12.24 -4.32
N LYS A 194 0.34 -12.25 -5.18
CA LYS A 194 -0.25 -11.04 -5.78
C LYS A 194 -1.66 -10.83 -5.22
N PRO A 195 -1.79 -10.17 -4.04
CA PRO A 195 -3.06 -10.06 -3.34
C PRO A 195 -4.16 -9.39 -4.17
N LEU A 196 -3.83 -8.33 -4.91
CA LEU A 196 -4.81 -7.61 -5.73
C LEU A 196 -5.35 -8.49 -6.87
N LYS A 197 -4.49 -9.33 -7.48
CA LYS A 197 -4.92 -10.33 -8.47
C LYS A 197 -5.82 -11.40 -7.86
N LEU A 198 -5.53 -11.82 -6.62
CA LEU A 198 -6.38 -12.75 -5.88
C LEU A 198 -7.75 -12.14 -5.54
N GLY A 199 -7.83 -10.83 -5.41
CA GLY A 199 -9.06 -10.11 -5.17
C GLY A 199 -9.15 -9.36 -3.84
N PHE A 200 -8.04 -9.15 -3.14
CA PHE A 200 -7.94 -8.19 -2.06
C PHE A 200 -8.13 -6.76 -2.58
N ASP A 201 -8.59 -5.88 -1.71
CA ASP A 201 -8.74 -4.46 -2.03
C ASP A 201 -7.44 -3.68 -1.81
N MET A 202 -6.59 -4.13 -0.86
CA MET A 202 -5.35 -3.48 -0.44
C MET A 202 -4.25 -4.52 -0.19
N SER A 203 -3.04 -4.24 -0.67
CA SER A 203 -1.80 -4.98 -0.39
C SER A 203 -0.80 -4.03 0.26
N ILE A 204 -0.30 -4.40 1.43
CA ILE A 204 0.68 -3.66 2.22
C ILE A 204 1.99 -4.41 2.17
N SER A 205 3.09 -3.67 2.04
CA SER A 205 4.42 -4.24 2.23
C SER A 205 5.32 -3.26 2.99
N SER A 206 6.04 -3.77 3.99
CA SER A 206 7.16 -3.04 4.58
C SER A 206 8.33 -3.08 3.60
N GLY A 207 8.48 -1.99 2.82
CA GLY A 207 9.59 -1.85 1.89
C GLY A 207 10.97 -1.90 2.55
N THR A 208 11.02 -1.66 3.86
CA THR A 208 12.17 -1.83 4.75
C THR A 208 12.76 -3.25 4.73
N LYS A 209 11.98 -4.26 4.34
CA LYS A 209 12.36 -5.67 4.39
C LYS A 209 12.84 -6.17 3.03
N TYR A 210 12.11 -7.05 2.39
CA TYR A 210 12.54 -7.72 1.15
C TYR A 210 12.62 -6.81 -0.07
N LEU A 211 11.86 -5.72 -0.13
CA LEU A 211 11.92 -4.78 -1.25
C LEU A 211 13.25 -3.99 -1.26
N SER A 212 13.77 -3.60 -0.08
CA SER A 212 15.09 -2.95 0.02
C SER A 212 16.23 -3.96 0.18
N GLY A 213 16.02 -5.03 0.93
CA GLY A 213 16.96 -6.13 1.10
C GLY A 213 18.24 -5.86 1.92
N HIS A 214 18.48 -4.63 2.38
CA HIS A 214 19.79 -4.20 2.94
C HIS A 214 19.72 -3.54 4.33
N SER A 215 18.64 -3.56 5.03
CA SER A 215 18.50 -3.01 6.41
C SER A 215 18.93 -1.53 6.57
N ASP A 216 18.86 -0.74 5.52
CA ASP A 216 19.30 0.67 5.45
C ASP A 216 18.20 1.64 5.01
N VAL A 217 16.98 1.14 4.74
CA VAL A 217 15.85 1.89 4.26
C VAL A 217 14.64 1.73 5.19
N MET A 218 13.93 2.82 5.42
CA MET A 218 12.62 2.82 6.07
C MET A 218 11.53 3.25 5.10
N LEU A 219 10.71 2.30 4.66
CA LEU A 219 9.68 2.57 3.66
C LEU A 219 8.49 1.61 3.80
N GLY A 220 7.29 2.12 3.58
CA GLY A 220 6.07 1.32 3.44
C GLY A 220 5.39 1.55 2.10
N THR A 221 4.77 0.51 1.57
CA THR A 221 3.94 0.58 0.37
C THR A 221 2.53 0.11 0.67
N LEU A 222 1.54 0.82 0.12
CA LEU A 222 0.14 0.44 0.14
C LEU A 222 -0.38 0.46 -1.29
N CYS A 223 -0.44 -0.70 -1.93
CA CYS A 223 -1.03 -0.85 -3.26
C CYS A 223 -2.52 -1.15 -3.14
N VAL A 224 -3.34 -0.49 -3.95
CA VAL A 224 -4.81 -0.56 -3.84
C VAL A 224 -5.47 -0.82 -5.18
N ASN A 225 -6.70 -1.37 -5.14
CA ASN A 225 -7.55 -1.44 -6.32
C ASN A 225 -8.34 -0.12 -6.52
N LYS A 226 -9.04 0.00 -7.64
CA LYS A 226 -9.82 1.19 -8.00
C LYS A 226 -10.96 1.49 -7.00
N LYS A 227 -11.53 0.45 -6.38
CA LYS A 227 -12.68 0.56 -5.47
C LYS A 227 -12.38 1.41 -4.23
N VAL A 228 -11.17 1.30 -3.68
CA VAL A 228 -10.77 2.00 -2.44
C VAL A 228 -9.86 3.18 -2.68
N TYR A 229 -9.38 3.37 -3.91
CA TYR A 229 -8.38 4.38 -4.26
C TYR A 229 -8.72 5.79 -3.73
N GLU A 230 -9.90 6.31 -4.01
CA GLU A 230 -10.25 7.68 -3.61
C GLU A 230 -10.27 7.88 -2.09
N LYS A 231 -10.69 6.85 -1.33
CA LYS A 231 -10.67 6.91 0.14
C LYS A 231 -9.24 6.96 0.67
N VAL A 232 -8.36 6.12 0.10
CA VAL A 232 -6.95 6.07 0.51
C VAL A 232 -6.22 7.34 0.09
N LYS A 233 -6.44 7.83 -1.14
CA LYS A 233 -5.89 9.09 -1.64
C LYS A 233 -6.25 10.28 -0.74
N PHE A 234 -7.51 10.39 -0.37
CA PHE A 234 -7.99 11.44 0.53
C PHE A 234 -7.32 11.35 1.91
N CYS A 235 -7.30 10.17 2.52
CA CYS A 235 -6.68 9.95 3.81
C CYS A 235 -5.16 10.22 3.77
N ASN A 236 -4.46 9.72 2.75
CA ASN A 236 -3.03 9.96 2.55
C ASN A 236 -2.69 11.45 2.45
N LYS A 237 -3.52 12.21 1.70
CA LYS A 237 -3.35 13.66 1.57
C LYS A 237 -3.47 14.38 2.92
N LEU A 238 -4.45 14.00 3.75
CA LEU A 238 -4.68 14.63 5.05
C LEU A 238 -3.61 14.27 6.08
N LEU A 239 -3.16 13.02 6.10
CA LEU A 239 -2.11 12.55 7.02
C LEU A 239 -0.71 12.97 6.58
N GLY A 240 -0.54 13.41 5.33
CA GLY A 240 0.75 13.88 4.81
C GLY A 240 1.79 12.77 4.67
N TYR A 241 1.37 11.50 4.56
CA TYR A 241 2.30 10.40 4.38
C TYR A 241 3.06 10.49 3.06
N ARG A 242 4.36 10.25 3.14
CA ARG A 242 5.27 10.16 1.99
C ARG A 242 6.49 9.33 2.34
N ALA A 243 7.24 8.90 1.33
CA ALA A 243 8.60 8.39 1.49
C ALA A 243 9.63 9.44 1.07
N SER A 244 10.84 9.31 1.58
CA SER A 244 12.00 10.06 1.09
C SER A 244 12.31 9.67 -0.36
N PRO A 245 12.69 10.62 -1.25
CA PRO A 245 13.22 10.28 -2.56
C PRO A 245 14.46 9.40 -2.51
N ASP A 246 15.29 9.55 -1.49
CA ASP A 246 16.51 8.74 -1.29
C ASP A 246 16.16 7.29 -0.97
N ASP A 247 15.24 7.06 -0.04
CA ASP A 247 14.76 5.71 0.28
C ASP A 247 14.07 5.07 -0.92
N ALA A 248 13.26 5.85 -1.64
CA ALA A 248 12.61 5.37 -2.86
C ALA A 248 13.63 4.99 -3.94
N TYR A 249 14.70 5.76 -4.09
CA TYR A 249 15.79 5.46 -5.01
C TYR A 249 16.51 4.16 -4.62
N LEU A 250 16.85 3.98 -3.34
CA LEU A 250 17.53 2.77 -2.86
C LEU A 250 16.70 1.52 -3.16
N VAL A 251 15.40 1.56 -2.87
CA VAL A 251 14.50 0.45 -3.19
C VAL A 251 14.46 0.18 -4.70
N LEU A 252 14.34 1.21 -5.54
CA LEU A 252 14.36 1.07 -7.01
C LEU A 252 15.68 0.48 -7.49
N SER A 253 16.82 0.99 -6.99
CA SER A 253 18.15 0.57 -7.39
C SER A 253 18.40 -0.91 -7.08
N LEU A 254 17.97 -1.39 -5.92
CA LEU A 254 18.18 -2.78 -5.49
C LEU A 254 17.31 -3.77 -6.25
N ILE A 255 16.09 -3.42 -6.54
CA ILE A 255 15.19 -4.26 -7.33
C ILE A 255 15.73 -4.46 -8.77
N HIS A 256 16.54 -3.53 -9.27
CA HIS A 256 17.17 -3.65 -10.60
C HIS A 256 18.34 -4.61 -10.65
N ILE A 257 18.98 -4.86 -9.53
CA ILE A 257 20.15 -5.75 -9.46
C ILE A 257 19.70 -7.19 -9.34
#